data_605f68ba0f7b120f4ac96d35d2dae917
#
_entry.id   605f68ba0f7b120f4ac96d35d2dae917
#
_cell.length_a   1.000
_cell.length_b   1.000
_cell.length_c   1.000
_cell.angle_alpha   90.00
_cell.angle_beta   90.00
_cell.angle_gamma   90.00
#
_symmetry.space_group_name_H-M   'P 1'
#
loop_
_entity.id
_entity.type
_entity.pdbx_description
1 polymer ?
#
loop_
_entity_poly.entity_id
_entity_poly.type
_entity_poly.pdbx_seq_one_letter_code
_entity_poly.pdbx_strand_id
1 'polypeptide(L)'
;VRILILGPPGAGKGTQAAALSAELGVVHISTGEEFRAHVDGETELGRRVKSYLDAGALVPDEITNAMVAGRLTDEVCRTGFLLDGFPRTLAQAHALENLLHERDCEIDTVLELDAPEDEVVERLLARGRDDDTENVIRRRQQLYREETAPLLEFYADRLISVPAVGLVPDVTARALDALRTRA
;
A
#
# COMPACT_ATOMS: atom_id res chain seq x y z
N VAL A 1 -6.08 -13.48 8.14
CA VAL A 1 -5.09 -13.37 7.05
C VAL A 1 -4.42 -11.99 7.09
N ARG A 2 -3.11 -11.93 6.77
CA ARG A 2 -2.28 -10.71 6.80
C ARG A 2 -1.72 -10.49 5.41
N ILE A 3 -2.18 -9.42 4.78
CA ILE A 3 -1.96 -9.15 3.36
C ILE A 3 -1.20 -7.83 3.19
N LEU A 4 -0.18 -7.83 2.34
CA LEU A 4 0.35 -6.60 1.73
C LEU A 4 -0.28 -6.41 0.37
N ILE A 5 -0.64 -5.17 0.02
CA ILE A 5 -1.05 -4.83 -1.33
C ILE A 5 0.01 -3.93 -1.98
N LEU A 6 0.60 -4.40 -3.06
CA LEU A 6 1.61 -3.71 -3.85
C LEU A 6 1.06 -3.34 -5.24
N GLY A 7 1.75 -2.47 -5.93
CA GLY A 7 1.40 -2.04 -7.28
C GLY A 7 1.71 -0.57 -7.52
N PRO A 8 1.79 -0.13 -8.78
CA PRO A 8 2.15 1.25 -9.09
C PRO A 8 1.12 2.26 -8.57
N PRO A 9 1.53 3.51 -8.35
CA PRO A 9 0.58 4.59 -8.09
C PRO A 9 -0.48 4.66 -9.19
N GLY A 10 -1.77 4.67 -8.83
CA GLY A 10 -2.88 4.62 -9.80
C GLY A 10 -3.42 3.23 -10.12
N ALA A 11 -2.81 2.15 -9.64
CA ALA A 11 -3.31 0.78 -9.83
C ALA A 11 -4.63 0.48 -9.11
N GLY A 12 -5.11 1.36 -8.23
CA GLY A 12 -6.37 1.17 -7.49
C GLY A 12 -6.21 0.47 -6.15
N LYS A 13 -4.99 0.43 -5.58
CA LYS A 13 -4.70 -0.24 -4.30
C LYS A 13 -5.68 0.13 -3.19
N GLY A 14 -5.87 1.41 -2.90
CA GLY A 14 -6.79 1.84 -1.83
C GLY A 14 -8.23 1.39 -2.05
N THR A 15 -8.73 1.47 -3.29
CA THR A 15 -10.09 1.00 -3.64
C THR A 15 -10.22 -0.51 -3.42
N GLN A 16 -9.25 -1.27 -3.89
CA GLN A 16 -9.24 -2.73 -3.74
C GLN A 16 -9.00 -3.14 -2.28
N ALA A 17 -8.10 -2.45 -1.57
CA ALA A 17 -7.84 -2.71 -0.17
C ALA A 17 -9.09 -2.53 0.70
N ALA A 18 -9.88 -1.47 0.48
CA ALA A 18 -11.14 -1.25 1.17
C ALA A 18 -12.15 -2.37 0.88
N ALA A 19 -12.32 -2.78 -0.37
CA ALA A 19 -13.24 -3.86 -0.75
C ALA A 19 -12.79 -5.22 -0.19
N LEU A 20 -11.49 -5.56 -0.36
CA LEU A 20 -10.94 -6.83 0.10
C LEU A 20 -10.96 -6.96 1.62
N SER A 21 -10.61 -5.90 2.36
CA SER A 21 -10.63 -5.94 3.82
C SER A 21 -12.03 -6.12 4.39
N ALA A 22 -13.05 -5.51 3.75
CA ALA A 22 -14.45 -5.71 4.12
C ALA A 22 -14.91 -7.16 3.89
N GLU A 23 -14.58 -7.75 2.74
CA GLU A 23 -14.93 -9.13 2.38
C GLU A 23 -14.20 -10.18 3.25
N LEU A 24 -12.95 -9.90 3.61
CA LEU A 24 -12.12 -10.81 4.41
C LEU A 24 -12.28 -10.61 5.92
N GLY A 25 -12.96 -9.54 6.35
CA GLY A 25 -13.14 -9.21 7.76
C GLY A 25 -11.85 -8.83 8.48
N VAL A 26 -10.91 -8.18 7.78
CA VAL A 26 -9.61 -7.77 8.32
C VAL A 26 -9.49 -6.25 8.40
N VAL A 27 -8.56 -5.77 9.24
CA VAL A 27 -8.33 -4.32 9.39
C VAL A 27 -7.59 -3.78 8.15
N HIS A 28 -8.13 -2.72 7.53
CA HIS A 28 -7.43 -1.97 6.49
C HIS A 28 -6.53 -0.91 7.14
N ILE A 29 -5.23 -0.94 6.82
CA ILE A 29 -4.25 0.05 7.26
C ILE A 29 -3.65 0.69 6.01
N SER A 30 -3.93 1.98 5.79
CA SER A 30 -3.39 2.75 4.66
C SER A 30 -2.53 3.89 5.15
N THR A 31 -1.21 3.78 4.94
CA THR A 31 -0.27 4.85 5.31
C THR A 31 -0.54 6.15 4.58
N GLY A 32 -0.94 6.07 3.31
CA GLY A 32 -1.27 7.23 2.51
C GLY A 32 -2.51 7.97 3.01
N GLU A 33 -3.54 7.25 3.45
CA GLU A 33 -4.75 7.86 4.02
C GLU A 33 -4.47 8.47 5.38
N GLU A 34 -3.70 7.80 6.22
CA GLU A 34 -3.34 8.32 7.54
C GLU A 34 -2.52 9.59 7.45
N PHE A 35 -1.51 9.65 6.58
CA PHE A 35 -0.74 10.88 6.38
C PHE A 35 -1.61 12.02 5.84
N ARG A 36 -2.50 11.76 4.90
CA ARG A 36 -3.43 12.80 4.41
C ARG A 36 -4.38 13.29 5.49
N ALA A 37 -4.93 12.39 6.30
CA ALA A 37 -5.78 12.79 7.44
C ALA A 37 -5.03 13.69 8.43
N HIS A 38 -3.75 13.43 8.68
CA HIS A 38 -2.90 14.30 9.49
C HIS A 38 -2.65 15.67 8.84
N VAL A 39 -2.46 15.72 7.51
CA VAL A 39 -2.31 16.98 6.76
C VAL A 39 -3.60 17.78 6.79
N ASP A 40 -4.74 17.16 6.50
CA ASP A 40 -6.06 17.81 6.50
C ASP A 40 -6.46 18.30 7.89
N GLY A 41 -6.08 17.55 8.93
CA GLY A 41 -6.27 17.94 10.33
C GLY A 41 -5.24 18.93 10.88
N GLU A 42 -4.30 19.40 10.05
CA GLU A 42 -3.22 20.36 10.42
C GLU A 42 -2.44 19.95 11.69
N THR A 43 -2.30 18.64 11.92
CA THR A 43 -1.54 18.12 13.07
C THR A 43 -0.04 18.45 12.94
N GLU A 44 0.72 18.31 14.02
CA GLU A 44 2.18 18.47 13.97
C GLU A 44 2.81 17.48 12.98
N LEU A 45 2.38 16.22 13.00
CA LEU A 45 2.82 15.21 12.02
C LEU A 45 2.43 15.62 10.60
N GLY A 46 1.19 16.09 10.40
CA GLY A 46 0.71 16.55 9.09
C GLY A 46 1.56 17.66 8.51
N ARG A 47 1.93 18.66 9.33
CA ARG A 47 2.85 19.73 8.91
C ARG A 47 4.24 19.22 8.53
N ARG A 48 4.76 18.21 9.23
CA ARG A 48 6.07 17.62 8.94
C ARG A 48 6.08 16.81 7.64
N VAL A 49 5.00 16.09 7.33
CA VAL A 49 4.96 15.18 6.17
C VAL A 49 4.41 15.83 4.89
N LYS A 50 3.73 16.98 5.01
CA LYS A 50 3.08 17.65 3.89
C LYS A 50 4.01 17.89 2.70
N SER A 51 5.21 18.40 2.95
CA SER A 51 6.18 18.68 1.89
C SER A 51 6.59 17.44 1.08
N TYR A 52 6.68 16.27 1.72
CA TYR A 52 6.99 15.01 1.05
C TYR A 52 5.81 14.56 0.16
N LEU A 53 4.58 14.68 0.66
CA LEU A 53 3.38 14.31 -0.11
C LEU A 53 3.21 15.23 -1.32
N ASP A 54 3.35 16.54 -1.14
CA ASP A 54 3.24 17.56 -2.19
C ASP A 54 4.31 17.36 -3.29
N ALA A 55 5.51 16.92 -2.90
CA ALA A 55 6.61 16.62 -3.83
C ALA A 55 6.52 15.22 -4.48
N GLY A 56 5.57 14.38 -4.07
CA GLY A 56 5.50 12.97 -4.49
C GLY A 56 6.66 12.12 -4.00
N ALA A 57 7.36 12.57 -2.95
CA ALA A 57 8.45 11.87 -2.31
C ALA A 57 7.96 10.87 -1.27
N LEU A 58 8.83 9.95 -0.85
CA LEU A 58 8.55 9.07 0.27
C LEU A 58 8.72 9.84 1.59
N VAL A 59 7.80 9.62 2.51
CA VAL A 59 7.96 10.08 3.90
C VAL A 59 9.11 9.30 4.53
N PRO A 60 9.99 9.92 5.34
CA PRO A 60 11.12 9.23 5.97
C PRO A 60 10.71 7.96 6.69
N ASP A 61 11.55 6.92 6.57
CA ASP A 61 11.28 5.58 7.11
C ASP A 61 11.00 5.58 8.61
N GLU A 62 11.72 6.41 9.38
CA GLU A 62 11.51 6.54 10.83
C GLU A 62 10.06 6.92 11.17
N ILE A 63 9.49 7.87 10.43
CA ILE A 63 8.12 8.34 10.65
C ILE A 63 7.12 7.27 10.21
N THR A 64 7.34 6.70 9.03
CA THR A 64 6.43 5.69 8.45
C THR A 64 6.44 4.40 9.27
N ASN A 65 7.62 3.92 9.66
CA ASN A 65 7.76 2.72 10.50
C ASN A 65 7.09 2.90 11.87
N ALA A 66 7.28 4.05 12.52
CA ALA A 66 6.64 4.34 13.80
C ALA A 66 5.11 4.35 13.71
N MET A 67 4.57 4.94 12.64
CA MET A 67 3.12 4.96 12.40
C MET A 67 2.57 3.54 12.19
N VAL A 68 3.21 2.75 11.35
CA VAL A 68 2.79 1.36 11.07
C VAL A 68 2.91 0.50 12.34
N ALA A 69 3.99 0.64 13.11
CA ALA A 69 4.16 -0.09 14.38
C ALA A 69 3.04 0.21 15.38
N GLY A 70 2.58 1.45 15.43
CA GLY A 70 1.45 1.86 16.27
C GLY A 70 0.11 1.25 15.83
N ARG A 71 -0.05 0.92 14.55
CA ARG A 71 -1.26 0.31 13.99
C ARG A 71 -1.27 -1.22 14.09
N LEU A 72 -0.11 -1.85 13.95
CA LEU A 72 0.05 -3.29 14.02
C LEU A 72 0.15 -3.77 15.48
N THR A 73 -0.94 -3.62 16.23
CA THR A 73 -1.04 -4.15 17.60
C THR A 73 -1.11 -5.70 17.60
N ASP A 74 -0.88 -6.33 18.74
CA ASP A 74 -1.00 -7.79 18.89
C ASP A 74 -2.41 -8.29 18.50
N GLU A 75 -3.44 -7.51 18.77
CA GLU A 75 -4.81 -7.83 18.38
C GLU A 75 -4.98 -7.80 16.88
N VAL A 76 -4.48 -6.77 16.20
CA VAL A 76 -4.51 -6.64 14.74
C VAL A 76 -3.71 -7.76 14.07
N CYS A 77 -2.55 -8.11 14.62
CA CYS A 77 -1.74 -9.23 14.13
C CYS A 77 -2.49 -10.58 14.23
N ARG A 78 -3.27 -10.78 15.29
CA ARG A 78 -4.06 -12.01 15.48
C ARG A 78 -5.31 -12.07 14.61
N THR A 79 -6.04 -10.96 14.49
CA THR A 79 -7.29 -10.91 13.72
C THR A 79 -7.08 -10.82 12.22
N GLY A 80 -5.95 -10.25 11.81
CA GLY A 80 -5.56 -10.06 10.42
C GLY A 80 -5.68 -8.61 9.96
N PHE A 81 -4.93 -8.29 8.92
CA PHE A 81 -4.88 -6.96 8.34
C PHE A 81 -4.59 -6.99 6.85
N LEU A 82 -4.93 -5.90 6.18
CA LEU A 82 -4.48 -5.56 4.84
C LEU A 82 -3.74 -4.23 4.91
N LEU A 83 -2.45 -4.22 4.55
CA LEU A 83 -1.57 -3.07 4.62
C LEU A 83 -1.37 -2.47 3.23
N ASP A 84 -1.78 -1.22 3.04
CA ASP A 84 -1.68 -0.44 1.80
C ASP A 84 -0.71 0.72 1.95
N GLY A 85 0.19 0.85 0.98
CA GLY A 85 1.16 1.93 0.90
C GLY A 85 2.41 1.76 1.77
N PHE A 86 2.59 0.60 2.37
CA PHE A 86 3.76 0.18 3.12
C PHE A 86 3.92 -1.35 3.04
N PRO A 87 5.15 -1.90 2.92
CA PRO A 87 6.41 -1.17 2.72
C PRO A 87 6.52 -0.58 1.30
N ARG A 88 7.39 0.42 1.13
CA ARG A 88 7.73 0.99 -0.19
C ARG A 88 9.21 0.85 -0.54
N THR A 89 10.03 0.46 0.43
CA THR A 89 11.47 0.23 0.25
C THR A 89 11.87 -1.10 0.89
N LEU A 90 13.00 -1.67 0.48
CA LEU A 90 13.55 -2.88 1.12
C LEU A 90 13.85 -2.66 2.61
N ALA A 91 14.31 -1.47 2.99
CA ALA A 91 14.56 -1.13 4.40
C ALA A 91 13.26 -1.18 5.22
N GLN A 92 12.16 -0.65 4.69
CA GLN A 92 10.84 -0.74 5.32
C GLN A 92 10.33 -2.20 5.37
N ALA A 93 10.58 -3.01 4.33
CA ALA A 93 10.20 -4.42 4.33
C ALA A 93 10.91 -5.20 5.44
N HIS A 94 12.22 -5.01 5.59
CA HIS A 94 12.96 -5.62 6.69
C HIS A 94 12.46 -5.15 8.07
N ALA A 95 12.15 -3.87 8.22
CA ALA A 95 11.59 -3.35 9.47
C ALA A 95 10.22 -3.97 9.79
N LEU A 96 9.37 -4.16 8.76
CA LEU A 96 8.08 -4.82 8.90
C LEU A 96 8.22 -6.28 9.32
N GLU A 97 9.08 -7.06 8.65
CA GLU A 97 9.30 -8.47 8.99
C GLU A 97 9.80 -8.63 10.44
N ASN A 98 10.74 -7.77 10.88
CA ASN A 98 11.20 -7.77 12.26
C ASN A 98 10.08 -7.43 13.26
N LEU A 99 9.28 -6.40 12.97
CA LEU A 99 8.15 -5.99 13.80
C LEU A 99 7.11 -7.12 13.95
N LEU A 100 6.80 -7.82 12.87
CA LEU A 100 5.85 -8.93 12.88
C LEU A 100 6.43 -10.14 13.61
N HIS A 101 7.71 -10.44 13.41
CA HIS A 101 8.38 -11.52 14.13
C HIS A 101 8.36 -11.32 15.65
N GLU A 102 8.59 -10.08 16.14
CA GLU A 102 8.45 -9.72 17.56
C GLU A 102 7.04 -9.97 18.13
N ARG A 103 6.02 -10.09 17.25
CA ARG A 103 4.60 -10.34 17.59
C ARG A 103 4.14 -11.76 17.25
N ASP A 104 5.06 -12.67 16.99
CA ASP A 104 4.79 -14.06 16.58
C ASP A 104 3.81 -14.15 15.40
N CYS A 105 3.95 -13.25 14.43
CA CYS A 105 3.15 -13.26 13.20
C CYS A 105 4.00 -12.93 11.96
N GLU A 106 3.46 -13.22 10.78
CA GLU A 106 4.13 -13.00 9.49
C GLU A 106 3.11 -12.57 8.44
N ILE A 107 3.58 -12.08 7.30
CA ILE A 107 2.75 -11.82 6.14
C ILE A 107 2.37 -13.15 5.49
N ASP A 108 1.08 -13.40 5.32
CA ASP A 108 0.59 -14.61 4.68
C ASP A 108 0.66 -14.50 3.15
N THR A 109 0.38 -13.31 2.60
CA THR A 109 0.32 -13.10 1.14
C THR A 109 0.64 -11.65 0.78
N VAL A 110 1.31 -11.49 -0.34
CA VAL A 110 1.54 -10.20 -1.01
C VAL A 110 0.74 -10.18 -2.31
N LEU A 111 -0.23 -9.29 -2.39
CA LEU A 111 -1.08 -9.10 -3.57
C LEU A 111 -0.53 -7.95 -4.41
N GLU A 112 -0.04 -8.25 -5.60
CA GLU A 112 0.31 -7.24 -6.58
C GLU A 112 -0.89 -6.92 -7.46
N LEU A 113 -1.19 -5.63 -7.57
CA LEU A 113 -2.08 -5.10 -8.60
C LEU A 113 -1.24 -4.65 -9.79
N ASP A 114 -1.17 -5.49 -10.83
CA ASP A 114 -0.45 -5.19 -12.05
C ASP A 114 -1.35 -4.36 -12.99
N ALA A 115 -0.86 -3.18 -13.37
CA ALA A 115 -1.57 -2.27 -14.26
C ALA A 115 -0.61 -1.58 -15.22
N PRO A 116 -0.96 -1.45 -16.51
CA PRO A 116 -0.16 -0.73 -17.50
C PRO A 116 0.07 0.73 -17.09
N GLU A 117 1.28 1.23 -17.36
CA GLU A 117 1.68 2.60 -16.95
C GLU A 117 0.74 3.66 -17.53
N ASP A 118 0.30 3.52 -18.78
CA ASP A 118 -0.61 4.47 -19.42
C ASP A 118 -1.95 4.58 -18.68
N GLU A 119 -2.53 3.43 -18.29
CA GLU A 119 -3.79 3.41 -17.55
C GLU A 119 -3.67 4.02 -16.15
N VAL A 120 -2.56 3.76 -15.43
CA VAL A 120 -2.38 4.30 -14.09
C VAL A 120 -2.18 5.81 -14.10
N VAL A 121 -1.51 6.36 -15.11
CA VAL A 121 -1.35 7.81 -15.29
C VAL A 121 -2.70 8.48 -15.54
N GLU A 122 -3.51 7.94 -16.47
CA GLU A 122 -4.86 8.44 -16.74
C GLU A 122 -5.74 8.42 -15.49
N ARG A 123 -5.72 7.33 -14.72
CA ARG A 123 -6.48 7.19 -13.47
C ARG A 123 -6.06 8.23 -12.42
N LEU A 124 -4.76 8.50 -12.30
CA LEU A 124 -4.24 9.50 -11.36
C LEU A 124 -4.67 10.91 -11.72
N LEU A 125 -4.60 11.28 -13.02
CA LEU A 125 -5.07 12.58 -13.51
C LEU A 125 -6.58 12.74 -13.31
N ALA A 126 -7.36 11.68 -13.58
CA ALA A 126 -8.81 11.69 -13.38
C ALA A 126 -9.23 11.75 -11.91
N ARG A 127 -8.39 11.23 -10.98
CA ARG A 127 -8.66 11.26 -9.53
C ARG A 127 -8.69 12.67 -8.97
N GLY A 128 -7.82 13.55 -9.46
CA GLY A 128 -7.85 14.98 -9.19
C GLY A 128 -7.55 15.39 -7.74
N ARG A 129 -6.66 14.70 -7.05
CA ARG A 129 -6.13 15.16 -5.76
C ARG A 129 -5.22 16.38 -5.97
N ASP A 130 -5.08 17.24 -4.98
CA ASP A 130 -4.21 18.44 -5.05
C ASP A 130 -2.76 18.10 -5.43
N ASP A 131 -2.29 16.92 -5.06
CA ASP A 131 -0.96 16.39 -5.34
C ASP A 131 -0.91 15.50 -6.62
N ASP A 132 -1.98 15.43 -7.43
CA ASP A 132 -2.02 14.70 -8.70
C ASP A 132 -1.63 15.59 -9.90
N THR A 133 -0.52 16.29 -9.78
CA THR A 133 0.09 17.02 -10.91
C THR A 133 0.97 16.10 -11.73
N GLU A 134 1.17 16.42 -13.02
CA GLU A 134 1.98 15.58 -13.92
C GLU A 134 3.39 15.31 -13.37
N ASN A 135 4.05 16.33 -12.81
CA ASN A 135 5.38 16.18 -12.25
C ASN A 135 5.40 15.25 -11.03
N VAL A 136 4.41 15.37 -10.15
CA VAL A 136 4.28 14.52 -8.96
C VAL A 136 3.95 13.09 -9.35
N ILE A 137 3.07 12.90 -10.34
CA ILE A 137 2.74 11.57 -10.89
C ILE A 137 4.00 10.91 -11.45
N ARG A 138 4.77 11.61 -12.31
CA ARG A 138 6.04 11.09 -12.86
C ARG A 138 7.03 10.73 -11.76
N ARG A 139 7.18 11.57 -10.75
CA ARG A 139 8.06 11.31 -9.61
C ARG A 139 7.64 10.07 -8.84
N ARG A 140 6.35 9.89 -8.59
CA ARG A 140 5.81 8.70 -7.91
C ARG A 140 6.04 7.43 -8.72
N GLN A 141 5.84 7.46 -10.04
CA GLN A 141 6.12 6.30 -10.92
C GLN A 141 7.60 5.95 -10.92
N GLN A 142 8.48 6.94 -10.96
CA GLN A 142 9.92 6.73 -10.87
C GLN A 142 10.30 6.06 -9.54
N LEU A 143 9.85 6.60 -8.41
CA LEU A 143 10.12 6.04 -7.09
C LEU A 143 9.57 4.62 -6.93
N TYR A 144 8.39 4.34 -7.51
CA TYR A 144 7.86 2.98 -7.52
C TYR A 144 8.81 2.02 -8.22
N ARG A 145 9.29 2.35 -9.41
CA ARG A 145 10.22 1.49 -10.17
C ARG A 145 11.55 1.29 -9.45
N GLU A 146 12.09 2.34 -8.85
CA GLU A 146 13.41 2.31 -8.21
C GLU A 146 13.38 1.65 -6.82
N GLU A 147 12.38 1.93 -6.01
CA GLU A 147 12.36 1.59 -4.59
C GLU A 147 11.36 0.49 -4.24
N THR A 148 10.18 0.48 -4.89
CA THR A 148 9.08 -0.41 -4.50
C THR A 148 8.99 -1.67 -5.35
N ALA A 149 9.25 -1.59 -6.65
CA ALA A 149 9.21 -2.76 -7.52
C ALA A 149 10.18 -3.88 -7.08
N PRO A 150 11.36 -3.61 -6.49
CA PRO A 150 12.23 -4.65 -5.93
C PRO A 150 11.59 -5.49 -4.83
N LEU A 151 10.51 -5.00 -4.18
CA LEU A 151 9.77 -5.78 -3.19
C LEU A 151 9.05 -6.99 -3.78
N LEU A 152 8.72 -6.96 -5.07
CA LEU A 152 8.10 -8.11 -5.75
C LEU A 152 9.03 -9.33 -5.75
N GLU A 153 10.33 -9.11 -5.91
CA GLU A 153 11.35 -10.16 -5.80
C GLU A 153 11.56 -10.56 -4.32
N PHE A 154 11.62 -9.58 -3.42
CA PHE A 154 11.80 -9.84 -1.98
C PHE A 154 10.68 -10.74 -1.41
N TYR A 155 9.46 -10.57 -1.89
CA TYR A 155 8.28 -11.34 -1.46
C TYR A 155 7.86 -12.43 -2.47
N ALA A 156 8.73 -12.85 -3.39
CA ALA A 156 8.38 -13.75 -4.49
C ALA A 156 7.67 -15.04 -4.03
N ASP A 157 8.07 -15.61 -2.88
CA ASP A 157 7.49 -16.83 -2.32
C ASP A 157 6.03 -16.65 -1.85
N ARG A 158 5.62 -15.41 -1.57
CA ARG A 158 4.30 -15.04 -1.04
C ARG A 158 3.51 -14.19 -2.03
N LEU A 159 4.06 -13.92 -3.22
CA LEU A 159 3.50 -13.02 -4.22
C LEU A 159 2.36 -13.67 -5.01
N ILE A 160 1.28 -12.93 -5.19
CA ILE A 160 0.22 -13.19 -6.17
C ILE A 160 0.06 -11.94 -7.01
N SER A 161 0.23 -12.04 -8.32
CA SER A 161 -0.01 -10.92 -9.24
C SER A 161 -1.39 -11.04 -9.88
N VAL A 162 -2.14 -9.95 -9.86
CA VAL A 162 -3.50 -9.86 -10.40
C VAL A 162 -3.60 -8.67 -11.35
N PRO A 163 -4.07 -8.88 -12.61
CA PRO A 163 -4.31 -7.78 -13.53
C PRO A 163 -5.34 -6.80 -12.98
N ALA A 164 -4.94 -5.53 -12.78
CA ALA A 164 -5.78 -4.47 -12.23
C ALA A 164 -6.43 -3.62 -13.34
N VAL A 165 -6.94 -4.28 -14.36
CA VAL A 165 -7.57 -3.69 -15.55
C VAL A 165 -9.06 -4.01 -15.57
N GLY A 166 -9.88 -3.06 -15.99
CA GLY A 166 -11.35 -3.21 -16.08
C GLY A 166 -12.06 -2.59 -14.90
N LEU A 167 -13.31 -3.03 -14.66
CA LEU A 167 -14.15 -2.49 -13.61
C LEU A 167 -13.67 -2.89 -12.21
N VAL A 168 -13.91 -2.02 -11.24
CA VAL A 168 -13.51 -2.27 -9.84
C VAL A 168 -14.04 -3.61 -9.31
N PRO A 169 -15.32 -4.00 -9.50
CA PRO A 169 -15.81 -5.30 -9.02
C PRO A 169 -15.12 -6.49 -9.67
N ASP A 170 -14.72 -6.39 -10.94
CA ASP A 170 -14.04 -7.48 -11.64
C ASP A 170 -12.62 -7.69 -11.09
N VAL A 171 -11.92 -6.60 -10.77
CA VAL A 171 -10.61 -6.66 -10.13
C VAL A 171 -10.72 -7.25 -8.73
N THR A 172 -11.73 -6.82 -7.96
CA THR A 172 -12.00 -7.37 -6.62
C THR A 172 -12.27 -8.86 -6.67
N ALA A 173 -13.11 -9.33 -7.61
CA ALA A 173 -13.41 -10.75 -7.77
C ALA A 173 -12.15 -11.56 -8.10
N ARG A 174 -11.34 -11.09 -9.05
CA ARG A 174 -10.05 -11.74 -9.40
C ARG A 174 -9.10 -11.82 -8.22
N ALA A 175 -9.00 -10.75 -7.44
CA ALA A 175 -8.13 -10.72 -6.27
C ALA A 175 -8.61 -11.71 -5.18
N LEU A 176 -9.91 -11.76 -4.90
CA LEU A 176 -10.50 -12.71 -3.95
C LEU A 176 -10.30 -14.16 -4.39
N ASP A 177 -10.51 -14.46 -5.66
CA ASP A 177 -10.30 -15.82 -6.19
C ASP A 177 -8.84 -16.25 -6.09
N ALA A 178 -7.91 -15.34 -6.41
CA ALA A 178 -6.48 -15.60 -6.28
C ALA A 178 -6.05 -15.83 -4.82
N LEU A 179 -6.58 -15.06 -3.88
CA LEU A 179 -6.33 -15.21 -2.44
C LEU A 179 -6.88 -16.55 -1.90
N ARG A 180 -8.09 -16.97 -2.33
CA ARG A 180 -8.71 -18.24 -1.92
C ARG A 180 -7.96 -19.45 -2.44
N THR A 181 -7.35 -19.37 -3.61
CA THR A 181 -6.63 -20.48 -4.22
C THR A 181 -5.31 -20.77 -3.50
N ARG A 182 -4.78 -19.80 -2.76
CA ARG A 182 -3.51 -19.91 -2.02
C ARG A 182 -3.70 -20.27 -0.54
N ALA A 183 -4.89 -20.06 0.01
CA ALA A 183 -5.23 -20.39 1.40
C ALA A 183 -5.46 -21.89 1.57
#